data_34bb01666cddbf807e375fc9f38e497a
#
_entry.id   34bb01666cddbf807e375fc9f38e497a
#
_cell.length_a   1.000
_cell.length_b   1.000
_cell.length_c   1.000
_cell.angle_alpha   90.00
_cell.angle_beta   90.00
_cell.angle_gamma   90.00
#
_symmetry.space_group_name_H-M   'P 1'
#
loop_
_entity.id
_entity.type
_entity.pdbx_description
1 polymer ?
#
loop_
_entity_poly.entity_id
_entity_poly.type
_entity_poly.pdbx_seq_one_letter_code
_entity_poly.pdbx_strand_id
1 'polypeptide(L)'
;LVVDDEADLEILIKQKFRKRIREGEFDFQFALNGRIALEIIEENPDIDLILSDINMPEMDGLTLLSKVKEKNSLLKTVIISAYGDMENIRTAMNLGAFDFITKPVDFRDLEITLDKTIQYRNQIKSTLKALRENNILKMYVDETVLNFMGNKELESSLMENETIDASVAFIDLVAFTKISENEEPNVVVGLLNEYFDLMVKEIIEEKGSVDKFIGDAIMAVFQGENHFERAIKVALSIREKMAQIPVFSEETNFKPEVSIGINSGEMVSGNIGSRSLKRLDYTVIGDTVNVAARLQTAANPGQILVLEKCVDQIKDSFTFSTIGEMKLKNKAHPVKVLQVDHINN
;
A
#
# COMPACT_ATOMS: atom_id res chain seq x y z
N LEU A 1 26.76 11.27 18.82
CA LEU A 1 27.04 12.61 19.31
C LEU A 1 27.25 12.57 20.82
N VAL A 2 28.36 13.11 21.30
CA VAL A 2 28.65 13.29 22.74
C VAL A 2 28.51 14.77 23.08
N VAL A 3 27.76 15.08 24.13
CA VAL A 3 27.47 16.44 24.56
C VAL A 3 27.87 16.59 26.02
N ASP A 4 28.97 17.30 26.27
CA ASP A 4 29.52 17.50 27.60
C ASP A 4 30.38 18.80 27.56
N ASP A 5 30.30 19.64 28.57
CA ASP A 5 31.07 20.89 28.62
C ASP A 5 32.54 20.66 29.07
N GLU A 6 32.84 19.42 29.56
CA GLU A 6 34.19 19.01 29.91
C GLU A 6 34.94 18.43 28.69
N ALA A 7 35.88 19.20 28.11
CA ALA A 7 36.67 18.76 26.95
C ALA A 7 37.48 17.48 27.19
N ASP A 8 37.79 17.14 28.44
CA ASP A 8 38.55 15.92 28.80
C ASP A 8 37.80 14.63 28.47
N LEU A 9 36.46 14.64 28.48
CA LEU A 9 35.64 13.46 28.12
C LEU A 9 35.85 13.08 26.66
N GLU A 10 35.99 14.02 25.74
CA GLU A 10 36.32 13.78 24.33
C GLU A 10 37.61 12.98 24.18
N ILE A 11 38.70 13.43 24.88
CA ILE A 11 40.01 12.75 24.83
C ILE A 11 39.89 11.30 25.34
N LEU A 12 39.21 11.13 26.45
CA LEU A 12 39.02 9.81 27.07
C LEU A 12 38.21 8.87 26.19
N ILE A 13 37.12 9.31 25.60
CA ILE A 13 36.28 8.53 24.68
C ILE A 13 37.11 8.12 23.46
N LYS A 14 37.79 9.07 22.79
CA LYS A 14 38.62 8.77 21.62
C LYS A 14 39.73 7.78 21.94
N GLN A 15 40.34 7.87 23.12
CA GLN A 15 41.37 6.92 23.56
C GLN A 15 40.80 5.53 23.81
N LYS A 16 39.70 5.42 24.55
CA LYS A 16 39.08 4.15 24.94
C LYS A 16 38.49 3.42 23.76
N PHE A 17 37.81 4.10 22.88
CA PHE A 17 37.17 3.54 21.70
C PHE A 17 38.06 3.55 20.45
N ARG A 18 39.36 3.86 20.56
CA ARG A 18 40.32 3.98 19.45
C ARG A 18 40.28 2.81 18.48
N LYS A 19 40.11 1.56 18.98
CA LYS A 19 40.04 0.36 18.15
C LYS A 19 38.78 0.38 17.30
N ARG A 20 37.62 0.56 17.92
CA ARG A 20 36.30 0.57 17.25
C ARG A 20 36.13 1.75 16.28
N ILE A 21 36.73 2.90 16.58
CA ILE A 21 36.80 4.04 15.66
C ILE A 21 37.63 3.70 14.42
N ARG A 22 38.81 3.06 14.60
CA ARG A 22 39.67 2.66 13.48
C ARG A 22 39.04 1.55 12.62
N GLU A 23 38.26 0.69 13.20
CA GLU A 23 37.52 -0.38 12.52
C GLU A 23 36.24 0.13 11.85
N GLY A 24 35.90 1.43 12.03
CA GLY A 24 34.69 2.06 11.44
C GLY A 24 33.38 1.66 12.11
N GLU A 25 33.44 1.08 13.32
CA GLU A 25 32.25 0.71 14.07
C GLU A 25 31.59 1.92 14.75
N PHE A 26 32.42 2.88 15.21
CA PHE A 26 31.97 4.12 15.83
C PHE A 26 32.57 5.33 15.13
N ASP A 27 31.72 6.36 14.96
CA ASP A 27 32.11 7.71 14.63
C ASP A 27 31.55 8.67 15.70
N PHE A 28 32.42 9.44 16.35
CA PHE A 28 32.06 10.32 17.43
C PHE A 28 32.13 11.78 17.01
N GLN A 29 31.04 12.49 17.17
CA GLN A 29 30.99 13.96 17.12
C GLN A 29 30.83 14.50 18.53
N PHE A 30 31.30 15.73 18.77
CA PHE A 30 31.32 16.33 20.10
C PHE A 30 30.71 17.73 20.09
N ALA A 31 29.97 18.06 21.14
CA ALA A 31 29.36 19.35 21.37
C ALA A 31 29.57 19.76 22.83
N LEU A 32 29.85 21.05 23.08
CA LEU A 32 30.11 21.57 24.43
C LEU A 32 28.83 21.95 25.19
N ASN A 33 27.67 21.95 24.53
CA ASN A 33 26.38 22.23 25.17
C ASN A 33 25.23 21.78 24.27
N GLY A 34 24.01 21.78 24.80
CA GLY A 34 22.83 21.32 24.10
C GLY A 34 22.46 22.18 22.86
N ARG A 35 22.83 23.46 22.80
CA ARG A 35 22.57 24.35 21.65
C ARG A 35 23.40 23.91 20.44
N ILE A 36 24.71 23.75 20.64
CA ILE A 36 25.63 23.24 19.60
C ILE A 36 25.23 21.85 19.17
N ALA A 37 24.80 20.98 20.11
CA ALA A 37 24.32 19.65 19.80
C ALA A 37 23.12 19.67 18.86
N LEU A 38 22.15 20.57 19.04
CA LEU A 38 20.99 20.70 18.13
C LEU A 38 21.41 21.14 16.73
N GLU A 39 22.37 22.06 16.60
CA GLU A 39 22.91 22.48 15.31
C GLU A 39 23.57 21.30 14.57
N ILE A 40 24.39 20.53 15.27
CA ILE A 40 25.03 19.32 14.72
C ILE A 40 23.98 18.27 14.28
N ILE A 41 22.91 18.07 15.05
CA ILE A 41 21.85 17.13 14.73
C ILE A 41 21.06 17.55 13.48
N GLU A 42 20.86 18.86 13.30
CA GLU A 42 20.19 19.41 12.11
C GLU A 42 21.04 19.25 10.84
N GLU A 43 22.35 19.41 10.95
CA GLU A 43 23.27 19.24 9.84
C GLU A 43 23.57 17.77 9.52
N ASN A 44 23.46 16.86 10.51
CA ASN A 44 23.81 15.45 10.38
C ASN A 44 22.62 14.54 10.79
N PRO A 45 21.72 14.25 9.88
CA PRO A 45 20.54 13.38 10.16
C PRO A 45 20.92 11.92 10.44
N ASP A 46 22.16 11.53 10.18
CA ASP A 46 22.67 10.15 10.38
C ASP A 46 23.16 9.88 11.80
N ILE A 47 23.05 10.82 12.72
CA ILE A 47 23.39 10.59 14.13
C ILE A 47 22.48 9.50 14.71
N ASP A 48 23.13 8.45 15.23
CA ASP A 48 22.45 7.27 15.75
C ASP A 48 22.03 7.39 17.21
N LEU A 49 22.80 8.14 18.00
CA LEU A 49 22.71 8.18 19.45
C LEU A 49 23.27 9.51 19.98
N ILE A 50 22.67 10.01 21.04
CA ILE A 50 23.20 11.12 21.82
C ILE A 50 23.61 10.60 23.19
N LEU A 51 24.82 10.93 23.61
CA LEU A 51 25.30 10.77 24.98
C LEU A 51 25.44 12.19 25.55
N SER A 52 24.64 12.58 26.54
CA SER A 52 24.56 13.95 27.03
C SER A 52 24.75 14.05 28.53
N ASP A 53 25.64 14.94 28.97
CA ASP A 53 25.60 15.42 30.36
C ASP A 53 24.31 16.18 30.62
N ILE A 54 23.86 16.20 31.87
CA ILE A 54 22.72 17.00 32.33
C ILE A 54 23.13 18.45 32.52
N ASN A 55 24.21 18.67 33.25
CA ASN A 55 24.56 19.99 33.74
C ASN A 55 25.55 20.73 32.79
N MET A 56 25.01 21.42 31.81
CA MET A 56 25.79 22.13 30.81
C MET A 56 25.33 23.58 30.70
N PRO A 57 26.25 24.53 30.33
CA PRO A 57 25.89 25.92 30.09
C PRO A 57 24.99 26.08 28.85
N GLU A 58 24.31 27.21 28.74
CA GLU A 58 23.42 27.63 27.64
C GLU A 58 22.16 26.73 27.48
N MET A 59 22.33 25.45 27.31
CA MET A 59 21.24 24.47 27.24
C MET A 59 21.67 23.18 27.92
N ASP A 60 20.95 22.82 28.97
CA ASP A 60 21.17 21.59 29.73
C ASP A 60 20.71 20.32 28.96
N GLY A 61 21.12 19.15 29.46
CA GLY A 61 20.82 17.88 28.82
C GLY A 61 19.35 17.48 28.87
N LEU A 62 18.57 17.91 29.87
CA LEU A 62 17.14 17.65 29.96
C LEU A 62 16.35 18.44 28.91
N THR A 63 16.72 19.70 28.73
CA THR A 63 16.16 20.57 27.68
C THR A 63 16.52 20.03 26.28
N LEU A 64 17.77 19.60 26.08
CA LEU A 64 18.21 18.97 24.84
C LEU A 64 17.37 17.70 24.56
N LEU A 65 17.24 16.80 25.54
CA LEU A 65 16.46 15.57 25.42
C LEU A 65 15.01 15.84 24.97
N SER A 66 14.35 16.84 25.60
CA SER A 66 12.99 17.21 25.24
C SER A 66 12.87 17.66 23.79
N LYS A 67 13.76 18.57 23.35
CA LYS A 67 13.77 19.08 21.97
C LYS A 67 14.10 18.03 20.92
N VAL A 68 15.03 17.13 21.23
CA VAL A 68 15.37 16.00 20.33
C VAL A 68 14.19 15.07 20.15
N LYS A 69 13.49 14.75 21.24
CA LYS A 69 12.32 13.86 21.20
C LYS A 69 11.19 14.42 20.35
N GLU A 70 10.95 15.73 20.42
CA GLU A 70 9.94 16.41 19.59
C GLU A 70 10.28 16.35 18.09
N LYS A 71 11.57 16.52 17.74
CA LYS A 71 12.02 16.53 16.35
C LYS A 71 12.23 15.14 15.75
N ASN A 72 12.78 14.21 16.53
CA ASN A 72 13.13 12.86 16.06
C ASN A 72 12.99 11.83 17.19
N SER A 73 11.85 11.21 17.29
CA SER A 73 11.56 10.18 18.30
C SER A 73 12.39 8.88 18.16
N LEU A 74 13.05 8.67 17.03
CA LEU A 74 13.90 7.51 16.79
C LEU A 74 15.33 7.72 17.31
N LEU A 75 15.79 8.96 17.41
CA LEU A 75 17.09 9.29 17.98
C LEU A 75 17.08 9.07 19.49
N LYS A 76 17.95 8.21 19.98
CA LYS A 76 17.99 7.82 21.40
C LYS A 76 19.04 8.65 22.14
N THR A 77 18.66 9.08 23.33
CA THR A 77 19.54 9.84 24.21
C THR A 77 19.84 9.03 25.47
N VAL A 78 21.11 8.87 25.75
CA VAL A 78 21.64 8.34 27.03
C VAL A 78 22.16 9.53 27.83
N ILE A 79 21.78 9.59 29.09
CA ILE A 79 22.17 10.70 29.98
C ILE A 79 23.39 10.32 30.81
N ILE A 80 24.33 11.25 30.93
CA ILE A 80 25.40 11.17 31.92
C ILE A 80 25.04 12.07 33.08
N SER A 81 25.16 11.60 34.33
CA SER A 81 24.78 12.37 35.52
C SER A 81 25.74 12.14 36.68
N ALA A 82 25.88 13.11 37.56
CA ALA A 82 26.67 12.95 38.76
C ALA A 82 26.11 11.87 39.69
N TYR A 83 27.00 11.20 40.42
CA TYR A 83 26.59 10.24 41.42
C TYR A 83 25.73 10.91 42.50
N GLY A 84 24.55 10.36 42.77
CA GLY A 84 23.58 10.90 43.73
C GLY A 84 22.50 11.82 43.12
N ASP A 85 22.56 12.17 41.86
CA ASP A 85 21.60 13.06 41.21
C ASP A 85 20.33 12.29 40.73
N MET A 86 19.72 11.56 41.66
CA MET A 86 18.58 10.69 41.37
C MET A 86 17.33 11.44 40.86
N GLU A 87 17.17 12.71 41.24
CA GLU A 87 16.02 13.51 40.85
C GLU A 87 16.10 13.88 39.34
N ASN A 88 17.25 14.32 38.88
CA ASN A 88 17.48 14.62 37.48
C ASN A 88 17.49 13.36 36.61
N ILE A 89 18.05 12.24 37.09
CA ILE A 89 17.97 10.94 36.40
C ILE A 89 16.51 10.52 36.23
N ARG A 90 15.71 10.61 37.28
CA ARG A 90 14.27 10.28 37.21
C ARG A 90 13.53 11.16 36.22
N THR A 91 13.83 12.46 36.22
CA THR A 91 13.27 13.42 35.27
C THR A 91 13.65 13.07 33.84
N ALA A 92 14.92 12.76 33.57
CA ALA A 92 15.40 12.35 32.26
C ALA A 92 14.68 11.08 31.77
N MET A 93 14.53 10.05 32.61
CA MET A 93 13.84 8.82 32.28
C MET A 93 12.34 9.06 31.97
N ASN A 94 11.67 9.93 32.73
CA ASN A 94 10.29 10.34 32.47
C ASN A 94 10.13 11.13 31.17
N LEU A 95 11.13 11.94 30.80
CA LEU A 95 11.18 12.63 29.51
C LEU A 95 11.48 11.69 28.34
N GLY A 96 11.93 10.46 28.61
CA GLY A 96 12.15 9.42 27.61
C GLY A 96 13.61 9.21 27.24
N ALA A 97 14.55 9.52 28.12
CA ALA A 97 15.92 9.03 27.98
C ALA A 97 15.92 7.52 27.84
N PHE A 98 16.79 6.98 26.99
CA PHE A 98 16.88 5.54 26.77
C PHE A 98 17.57 4.81 27.91
N ASP A 99 18.62 5.40 28.45
CA ASP A 99 19.38 4.88 29.60
C ASP A 99 20.14 6.04 30.27
N PHE A 100 20.85 5.75 31.34
CA PHE A 100 21.72 6.72 32.00
C PHE A 100 23.04 6.06 32.47
N ILE A 101 24.06 6.90 32.67
CA ILE A 101 25.40 6.53 33.17
C ILE A 101 25.78 7.50 34.26
N THR A 102 26.35 7.02 35.35
CA THR A 102 26.80 7.86 36.46
C THR A 102 28.26 8.29 36.33
N LYS A 103 28.57 9.55 36.67
CA LYS A 103 29.96 10.01 36.82
C LYS A 103 30.54 9.54 38.17
N PRO A 104 31.80 9.08 38.26
CA PRO A 104 32.77 8.99 37.18
C PRO A 104 32.40 7.90 36.17
N VAL A 105 32.56 8.20 34.87
CA VAL A 105 32.13 7.30 33.79
C VAL A 105 32.94 6.00 33.81
N ASP A 106 32.26 4.89 34.08
CA ASP A 106 32.83 3.55 33.83
C ASP A 106 32.71 3.24 32.33
N PHE A 107 33.86 3.16 31.66
CA PHE A 107 33.90 2.93 30.21
C PHE A 107 33.41 1.55 29.78
N ARG A 108 33.38 0.55 30.69
CA ARG A 108 32.77 -0.76 30.40
C ARG A 108 31.25 -0.62 30.37
N ASP A 109 30.69 0.10 31.32
CA ASP A 109 29.27 0.37 31.41
C ASP A 109 28.80 1.24 30.22
N LEU A 110 29.58 2.26 29.88
CA LEU A 110 29.37 3.07 28.69
C LEU A 110 29.33 2.23 27.41
N GLU A 111 30.29 1.32 27.22
CA GLU A 111 30.36 0.46 26.03
C GLU A 111 29.11 -0.44 25.93
N ILE A 112 28.70 -1.08 27.01
CA ILE A 112 27.50 -1.92 27.07
C ILE A 112 26.25 -1.10 26.74
N THR A 113 26.13 0.10 27.30
CA THR A 113 24.97 0.98 27.07
C THR A 113 24.92 1.49 25.63
N LEU A 114 26.06 1.86 25.04
CA LEU A 114 26.15 2.23 23.63
C LEU A 114 25.72 1.08 22.71
N ASP A 115 26.27 -0.12 22.91
CA ASP A 115 25.95 -1.29 22.08
C ASP A 115 24.47 -1.67 22.19
N LYS A 116 23.92 -1.68 23.38
CA LYS A 116 22.49 -1.94 23.64
C LYS A 116 21.60 -0.90 22.94
N THR A 117 21.95 0.37 23.01
CA THR A 117 21.18 1.46 22.41
C THR A 117 21.20 1.37 20.89
N ILE A 118 22.38 1.14 20.28
CA ILE A 118 22.55 0.97 18.84
C ILE A 118 21.81 -0.28 18.34
N GLN A 119 21.89 -1.39 19.06
CA GLN A 119 21.16 -2.61 18.73
C GLN A 119 19.66 -2.37 18.71
N TYR A 120 19.11 -1.72 19.73
CA TYR A 120 17.70 -1.39 19.82
C TYR A 120 17.24 -0.48 18.66
N ARG A 121 18.02 0.56 18.34
CA ARG A 121 17.74 1.45 17.20
C ARG A 121 17.74 0.68 15.87
N ASN A 122 18.72 -0.18 15.65
CA ASN A 122 18.84 -0.97 14.44
C ASN A 122 17.64 -1.93 14.28
N GLN A 123 17.16 -2.50 15.37
CA GLN A 123 15.96 -3.33 15.38
C GLN A 123 14.71 -2.53 14.97
N ILE A 124 14.52 -1.32 15.52
CA ILE A 124 13.41 -0.45 15.11
C ILE A 124 13.53 -0.07 13.63
N LYS A 125 14.73 0.33 13.17
CA LYS A 125 14.97 0.71 11.77
C LYS A 125 14.66 -0.45 10.81
N SER A 126 15.08 -1.67 11.14
CA SER A 126 14.77 -2.86 10.35
C SER A 126 13.27 -3.18 10.32
N THR A 127 12.60 -3.06 11.46
CA THR A 127 11.14 -3.25 11.55
C THR A 127 10.37 -2.23 10.71
N LEU A 128 10.75 -0.95 10.79
CA LEU A 128 10.14 0.11 9.98
C LEU A 128 10.38 -0.10 8.49
N LYS A 129 11.58 -0.56 8.11
CA LYS A 129 11.90 -0.91 6.73
C LYS A 129 11.03 -2.07 6.25
N ALA A 130 10.92 -3.14 7.02
CA ALA A 130 10.07 -4.29 6.70
C ALA A 130 8.59 -3.91 6.58
N LEU A 131 8.09 -3.01 7.46
CA LEU A 131 6.73 -2.49 7.38
C LEU A 131 6.50 -1.67 6.10
N ARG A 132 7.45 -0.82 5.70
CA ARG A 132 7.36 -0.06 4.45
C ARG A 132 7.37 -0.98 3.23
N GLU A 133 8.27 -1.95 3.20
CA GLU A 133 8.35 -2.95 2.13
C GLU A 133 7.06 -3.76 2.04
N ASN A 134 6.50 -4.17 3.17
CA ASN A 134 5.23 -4.90 3.23
C ASN A 134 4.05 -4.03 2.75
N ASN A 135 4.00 -2.76 3.14
CA ASN A 135 2.96 -1.84 2.66
C ASN A 135 3.05 -1.60 1.14
N ILE A 136 4.26 -1.52 0.58
CA ILE A 136 4.45 -1.45 -0.87
C ILE A 136 3.97 -2.75 -1.54
N LEU A 137 4.36 -3.92 -1.02
CA LEU A 137 3.92 -5.21 -1.55
C LEU A 137 2.40 -5.36 -1.54
N LYS A 138 1.71 -4.85 -0.50
CA LYS A 138 0.24 -4.84 -0.42
C LYS A 138 -0.43 -4.06 -1.55
N MET A 139 0.25 -3.12 -2.19
CA MET A 139 -0.28 -2.40 -3.35
C MET A 139 -0.23 -3.22 -4.65
N TYR A 140 0.56 -4.30 -4.67
CA TYR A 140 0.77 -5.15 -5.85
C TYR A 140 0.25 -6.58 -5.69
N VAL A 141 -0.24 -6.93 -4.50
CA VAL A 141 -0.72 -8.28 -4.19
C VAL A 141 -2.17 -8.20 -3.74
N ASP A 142 -3.03 -9.03 -4.31
CA ASP A 142 -4.44 -9.12 -3.93
C ASP A 142 -4.61 -9.42 -2.43
N GLU A 143 -5.60 -8.80 -1.80
CA GLU A 143 -5.87 -8.96 -0.36
C GLU A 143 -6.20 -10.41 0.01
N THR A 144 -6.82 -11.15 -0.88
CA THR A 144 -7.10 -12.58 -0.72
C THR A 144 -5.80 -13.38 -0.58
N VAL A 145 -4.81 -13.09 -1.43
CA VAL A 145 -3.48 -13.72 -1.35
C VAL A 145 -2.77 -13.36 -0.06
N LEU A 146 -2.88 -12.10 0.39
CA LEU A 146 -2.29 -11.65 1.66
C LEU A 146 -2.92 -12.33 2.88
N ASN A 147 -4.24 -12.50 2.88
CA ASN A 147 -4.96 -13.21 3.93
C ASN A 147 -4.57 -14.69 3.96
N PHE A 148 -4.36 -15.29 2.82
CA PHE A 148 -3.80 -16.63 2.71
C PHE A 148 -2.37 -16.75 3.27
N MET A 149 -1.49 -15.81 3.00
CA MET A 149 -0.11 -15.82 3.50
C MET A 149 -0.01 -15.67 5.03
N GLY A 150 -1.04 -15.11 5.68
CA GLY A 150 -1.10 -14.95 7.14
C GLY A 150 -1.35 -16.23 7.94
N ASN A 151 -1.86 -17.28 7.32
CA ASN A 151 -2.20 -18.55 7.97
C ASN A 151 -1.14 -19.62 7.68
N LYS A 152 -0.42 -20.08 8.71
CA LYS A 152 0.74 -21.00 8.60
C LYS A 152 0.45 -22.42 8.04
N GLU A 153 -0.80 -22.80 7.87
CA GLU A 153 -1.18 -24.12 7.33
C GLU A 153 -1.25 -24.18 5.80
N LEU A 154 -0.82 -23.15 5.11
CA LEU A 154 -1.28 -22.78 3.78
C LEU A 154 -0.32 -22.98 2.61
N GLU A 155 0.92 -23.43 2.79
CA GLU A 155 1.74 -23.78 1.62
C GLU A 155 1.13 -24.89 0.73
N SER A 156 0.31 -25.77 1.31
CA SER A 156 -0.41 -26.81 0.59
C SER A 156 -1.73 -26.31 -0.07
N SER A 157 -2.46 -25.41 0.59
CA SER A 157 -3.74 -24.90 0.08
C SER A 157 -3.61 -23.75 -0.93
N LEU A 158 -2.46 -23.09 -1.03
CA LEU A 158 -2.17 -22.14 -2.13
C LEU A 158 -2.25 -22.78 -3.54
N MET A 159 -2.41 -24.08 -3.62
CA MET A 159 -2.42 -24.85 -4.87
C MET A 159 -3.77 -25.50 -5.17
N GLU A 160 -4.76 -25.34 -4.32
CA GLU A 160 -6.08 -25.90 -4.56
C GLU A 160 -6.90 -24.91 -5.39
N ASN A 161 -7.39 -25.37 -6.53
CA ASN A 161 -8.35 -24.65 -7.34
C ASN A 161 -9.75 -24.97 -6.83
N GLU A 162 -10.60 -23.97 -6.72
CA GLU A 162 -11.96 -24.10 -6.24
C GLU A 162 -12.95 -23.77 -7.37
N THR A 163 -14.00 -24.56 -7.49
CA THR A 163 -15.14 -24.22 -8.36
C THR A 163 -16.09 -23.35 -7.57
N ILE A 164 -16.31 -22.14 -8.05
CA ILE A 164 -17.20 -21.15 -7.44
C ILE A 164 -18.32 -20.76 -8.40
N ASP A 165 -19.47 -20.39 -7.84
CA ASP A 165 -20.52 -19.69 -8.57
C ASP A 165 -20.39 -18.19 -8.32
N ALA A 166 -20.14 -17.44 -9.40
CA ALA A 166 -19.79 -16.03 -9.30
C ALA A 166 -20.20 -15.26 -10.56
N SER A 167 -20.14 -13.94 -10.49
CA SER A 167 -20.28 -13.05 -11.65
C SER A 167 -18.98 -12.36 -11.97
N VAL A 168 -18.68 -12.27 -13.26
CA VAL A 168 -17.53 -11.53 -13.80
C VAL A 168 -18.02 -10.39 -14.65
N ALA A 169 -17.47 -9.20 -14.40
CA ALA A 169 -17.69 -8.02 -15.20
C ALA A 169 -16.38 -7.60 -15.87
N PHE A 170 -16.40 -7.40 -17.18
CA PHE A 170 -15.36 -6.71 -17.94
C PHE A 170 -15.87 -5.30 -18.23
N ILE A 171 -15.10 -4.30 -17.84
CA ILE A 171 -15.43 -2.89 -17.94
C ILE A 171 -14.30 -2.21 -18.71
N ASP A 172 -14.56 -1.70 -19.88
CA ASP A 172 -13.56 -1.13 -20.79
C ASP A 172 -13.86 0.33 -21.11
N LEU A 173 -12.80 1.16 -21.13
CA LEU A 173 -12.89 2.57 -21.51
C LEU A 173 -12.95 2.73 -23.02
N VAL A 174 -14.06 3.25 -23.51
CA VAL A 174 -14.26 3.41 -24.94
C VAL A 174 -13.35 4.51 -25.51
N ALA A 175 -12.68 4.17 -26.61
CA ALA A 175 -11.82 5.08 -27.37
C ALA A 175 -10.63 5.70 -26.60
N PHE A 176 -10.24 5.12 -25.44
CA PHE A 176 -9.11 5.59 -24.65
C PHE A 176 -7.77 5.49 -25.44
N THR A 177 -7.65 4.51 -26.32
CA THR A 177 -6.51 4.38 -27.23
C THR A 177 -6.24 5.63 -28.08
N LYS A 178 -7.30 6.37 -28.48
CA LYS A 178 -7.13 7.62 -29.25
C LYS A 178 -6.49 8.74 -28.44
N ILE A 179 -6.71 8.77 -27.10
CA ILE A 179 -6.04 9.72 -26.21
C ILE A 179 -4.57 9.35 -26.10
N SER A 180 -4.28 8.05 -25.90
CA SER A 180 -2.89 7.58 -25.74
C SER A 180 -2.01 7.83 -26.95
N GLU A 181 -2.59 8.04 -28.13
CA GLU A 181 -1.86 8.40 -29.36
C GLU A 181 -1.57 9.90 -29.47
N ASN A 182 -2.33 10.76 -28.80
CA ASN A 182 -2.28 12.21 -28.99
C ASN A 182 -1.77 12.98 -27.76
N GLU A 183 -1.83 12.40 -26.57
CA GLU A 183 -1.48 13.06 -25.33
C GLU A 183 -0.13 12.58 -24.77
N GLU A 184 0.48 13.38 -23.91
CA GLU A 184 1.71 13.05 -23.19
C GLU A 184 1.51 11.80 -22.30
N PRO A 185 2.46 10.84 -22.27
CA PRO A 185 2.32 9.58 -21.51
C PRO A 185 1.94 9.75 -20.04
N ASN A 186 2.47 10.76 -19.36
CA ASN A 186 2.16 11.01 -17.94
C ASN A 186 0.73 11.49 -17.75
N VAL A 187 0.18 12.25 -18.70
CA VAL A 187 -1.22 12.70 -18.68
C VAL A 187 -2.14 11.51 -18.90
N VAL A 188 -1.83 10.66 -19.87
CA VAL A 188 -2.59 9.43 -20.16
C VAL A 188 -2.66 8.52 -18.93
N VAL A 189 -1.53 8.27 -18.27
CA VAL A 189 -1.48 7.45 -17.04
C VAL A 189 -2.26 8.12 -15.91
N GLY A 190 -2.16 9.44 -15.75
CA GLY A 190 -2.92 10.18 -14.76
C GLY A 190 -4.43 10.02 -14.92
N LEU A 191 -4.94 10.21 -16.15
CA LEU A 191 -6.34 10.04 -16.49
C LEU A 191 -6.83 8.60 -16.29
N LEU A 192 -6.03 7.62 -16.72
CA LEU A 192 -6.38 6.22 -16.55
C LEU A 192 -6.54 5.86 -15.09
N ASN A 193 -5.60 6.32 -14.24
CA ASN A 193 -5.69 6.09 -12.80
C ASN A 193 -6.92 6.75 -12.19
N GLU A 194 -7.26 7.98 -12.59
CA GLU A 194 -8.47 8.67 -12.10
C GLU A 194 -9.75 7.90 -12.45
N TYR A 195 -9.86 7.40 -13.68
CA TYR A 195 -11.00 6.59 -14.11
C TYR A 195 -11.03 5.23 -13.39
N PHE A 196 -9.88 4.60 -13.22
CA PHE A 196 -9.79 3.36 -12.46
C PHE A 196 -10.17 3.54 -11.00
N ASP A 197 -9.73 4.61 -10.34
CA ASP A 197 -10.09 4.90 -8.94
C ASP A 197 -11.61 5.03 -8.76
N LEU A 198 -12.28 5.71 -9.71
CA LEU A 198 -13.74 5.81 -9.71
C LEU A 198 -14.39 4.43 -9.84
N MET A 199 -13.97 3.62 -10.82
CA MET A 199 -14.56 2.31 -11.09
C MET A 199 -14.28 1.31 -9.94
N VAL A 200 -13.06 1.30 -9.42
CA VAL A 200 -12.65 0.42 -8.30
C VAL A 200 -13.44 0.74 -7.04
N LYS A 201 -13.69 2.02 -6.77
CA LYS A 201 -14.51 2.43 -5.62
C LYS A 201 -15.91 1.82 -5.69
N GLU A 202 -16.58 1.91 -6.83
CA GLU A 202 -17.91 1.33 -7.03
C GLU A 202 -17.91 -0.20 -6.85
N ILE A 203 -16.88 -0.86 -7.40
CA ILE A 203 -16.72 -2.31 -7.27
C ILE A 203 -16.60 -2.73 -5.80
N ILE A 204 -15.77 -2.03 -5.03
CA ILE A 204 -15.52 -2.34 -3.61
C ILE A 204 -16.75 -2.02 -2.75
N GLU A 205 -17.45 -0.91 -2.99
CA GLU A 205 -18.66 -0.52 -2.25
C GLU A 205 -19.74 -1.61 -2.33
N GLU A 206 -19.87 -2.28 -3.47
CA GLU A 206 -20.79 -3.41 -3.69
C GLU A 206 -20.14 -4.78 -3.40
N LYS A 207 -19.05 -4.82 -2.62
CA LYS A 207 -18.34 -6.04 -2.21
C LYS A 207 -17.87 -6.91 -3.38
N GLY A 208 -17.53 -6.30 -4.50
CA GLY A 208 -16.79 -6.90 -5.59
C GLY A 208 -15.29 -6.82 -5.35
N SER A 209 -14.52 -7.63 -6.04
CA SER A 209 -13.06 -7.58 -6.09
C SER A 209 -12.57 -7.25 -7.49
N VAL A 210 -11.49 -6.50 -7.59
CA VAL A 210 -10.80 -6.29 -8.86
C VAL A 210 -9.84 -7.45 -9.06
N ASP A 211 -10.06 -8.25 -10.10
CA ASP A 211 -9.18 -9.37 -10.43
C ASP A 211 -7.88 -8.86 -11.07
N LYS A 212 -8.00 -8.05 -12.09
CA LYS A 212 -6.85 -7.39 -12.75
C LYS A 212 -7.26 -6.22 -13.64
N PHE A 213 -6.24 -5.41 -13.94
CA PHE A 213 -6.31 -4.40 -15.00
C PHE A 213 -5.75 -5.01 -16.30
N ILE A 214 -6.43 -4.78 -17.42
CA ILE A 214 -6.08 -5.32 -18.75
C ILE A 214 -6.04 -4.14 -19.72
N GLY A 215 -4.88 -3.47 -19.82
CA GLY A 215 -4.79 -2.22 -20.59
C GLY A 215 -5.66 -1.13 -19.96
N ASP A 216 -6.66 -0.67 -20.69
CA ASP A 216 -7.68 0.30 -20.29
C ASP A 216 -8.98 -0.34 -19.75
N ALA A 217 -8.97 -1.65 -19.52
CA ALA A 217 -10.10 -2.40 -19.00
C ALA A 217 -9.85 -2.92 -17.55
N ILE A 218 -10.95 -3.12 -16.83
CA ILE A 218 -10.99 -3.78 -15.52
C ILE A 218 -11.73 -5.11 -15.64
N MET A 219 -11.17 -6.16 -15.07
CA MET A 219 -11.87 -7.40 -14.77
C MET A 219 -12.24 -7.41 -13.29
N ALA A 220 -13.53 -7.49 -12.99
CA ALA A 220 -14.06 -7.54 -11.63
C ALA A 220 -14.83 -8.82 -11.39
N VAL A 221 -14.75 -9.37 -10.16
CA VAL A 221 -15.40 -10.60 -9.73
C VAL A 221 -16.28 -10.32 -8.53
N PHE A 222 -17.50 -10.88 -8.56
CA PHE A 222 -18.49 -10.77 -7.48
C PHE A 222 -18.87 -12.17 -7.03
N GLN A 223 -18.74 -12.46 -5.74
CA GLN A 223 -19.01 -13.76 -5.13
C GLN A 223 -20.04 -13.63 -4.01
N GLY A 224 -20.64 -14.76 -3.60
CA GLY A 224 -21.58 -14.83 -2.51
C GLY A 224 -23.00 -14.42 -2.92
N GLU A 225 -23.83 -14.02 -1.95
CA GLU A 225 -25.22 -13.73 -2.19
C GLU A 225 -25.43 -12.56 -3.15
N ASN A 226 -26.40 -12.70 -4.05
CA ASN A 226 -26.81 -11.66 -5.02
C ASN A 226 -25.64 -11.11 -5.88
N HIS A 227 -24.61 -11.92 -6.12
CA HIS A 227 -23.41 -11.48 -6.84
C HIS A 227 -23.72 -10.91 -8.24
N PHE A 228 -24.71 -11.47 -8.96
CA PHE A 228 -25.09 -10.98 -10.29
C PHE A 228 -25.80 -9.63 -10.21
N GLU A 229 -26.71 -9.48 -9.26
CA GLU A 229 -27.42 -8.22 -9.02
C GLU A 229 -26.44 -7.10 -8.64
N ARG A 230 -25.49 -7.38 -7.75
CA ARG A 230 -24.43 -6.43 -7.34
C ARG A 230 -23.55 -6.01 -8.51
N ALA A 231 -23.16 -6.97 -9.36
CA ALA A 231 -22.38 -6.68 -10.57
C ALA A 231 -23.11 -5.73 -11.52
N ILE A 232 -24.42 -5.89 -11.67
CA ILE A 232 -25.25 -4.99 -12.51
C ILE A 232 -25.39 -3.62 -11.88
N LYS A 233 -25.61 -3.52 -10.56
CA LYS A 233 -25.66 -2.23 -9.84
C LYS A 233 -24.37 -1.42 -10.03
N VAL A 234 -23.24 -2.08 -9.87
CA VAL A 234 -21.91 -1.47 -10.11
C VAL A 234 -21.79 -0.97 -11.55
N ALA A 235 -22.15 -1.80 -12.53
CA ALA A 235 -22.05 -1.42 -13.94
C ALA A 235 -22.93 -0.20 -14.27
N LEU A 236 -24.13 -0.14 -13.73
CA LEU A 236 -25.04 1.01 -13.89
C LEU A 236 -24.46 2.27 -13.23
N SER A 237 -23.95 2.16 -12.00
CA SER A 237 -23.33 3.28 -11.29
C SER A 237 -22.10 3.79 -12.01
N ILE A 238 -21.20 2.91 -12.46
CA ILE A 238 -20.02 3.28 -13.25
C ILE A 238 -20.45 4.01 -14.53
N ARG A 239 -21.37 3.45 -15.30
CA ARG A 239 -21.89 4.08 -16.53
C ARG A 239 -22.41 5.50 -16.28
N GLU A 240 -23.19 5.67 -15.22
CA GLU A 240 -23.75 6.97 -14.88
C GLU A 240 -22.69 7.98 -14.44
N LYS A 241 -21.78 7.57 -13.55
CA LYS A 241 -20.71 8.44 -13.05
C LYS A 241 -19.73 8.82 -14.14
N MET A 242 -19.35 7.89 -15.01
CA MET A 242 -18.47 8.16 -16.15
C MET A 242 -19.13 9.16 -17.13
N ALA A 243 -20.43 9.04 -17.37
CA ALA A 243 -21.16 9.96 -18.23
C ALA A 243 -21.25 11.41 -17.67
N GLN A 244 -21.05 11.59 -16.35
CA GLN A 244 -21.02 12.90 -15.69
C GLN A 244 -19.64 13.58 -15.74
N ILE A 245 -18.58 12.84 -16.06
CA ILE A 245 -17.25 13.42 -16.20
C ILE A 245 -17.24 14.38 -17.41
N PRO A 246 -16.74 15.62 -17.24
CA PRO A 246 -16.64 16.57 -18.33
C PRO A 246 -15.68 16.10 -19.42
N VAL A 247 -15.81 16.68 -20.62
CA VAL A 247 -14.87 16.48 -21.71
C VAL A 247 -13.46 16.86 -21.27
N PHE A 248 -12.49 15.97 -21.49
CA PHE A 248 -11.11 16.13 -21.01
C PHE A 248 -10.42 17.36 -21.61
N SER A 249 -10.53 17.58 -22.91
CA SER A 249 -10.02 18.78 -23.59
C SER A 249 -10.87 19.14 -24.79
N GLU A 250 -10.92 20.44 -25.12
CA GLU A 250 -11.64 20.93 -26.32
C GLU A 250 -10.99 20.43 -27.63
N GLU A 251 -9.68 20.16 -27.61
CA GLU A 251 -8.93 19.70 -28.80
C GLU A 251 -9.23 18.23 -29.09
N THR A 252 -9.26 17.36 -28.08
CA THR A 252 -9.52 15.93 -28.26
C THR A 252 -11.00 15.60 -28.28
N ASN A 253 -11.85 16.47 -27.73
CA ASN A 253 -13.29 16.28 -27.54
C ASN A 253 -13.62 14.89 -26.93
N PHE A 254 -12.71 14.36 -26.08
CA PHE A 254 -12.87 13.05 -25.48
C PHE A 254 -13.80 13.14 -24.29
N LYS A 255 -14.89 12.40 -24.34
CA LYS A 255 -15.78 12.14 -23.23
C LYS A 255 -15.63 10.67 -22.83
N PRO A 256 -15.28 10.39 -21.56
CA PRO A 256 -15.13 9.01 -21.13
C PRO A 256 -16.48 8.29 -21.14
N GLU A 257 -16.51 7.16 -21.80
CA GLU A 257 -17.62 6.21 -21.81
C GLU A 257 -17.10 4.81 -21.53
N VAL A 258 -17.97 3.93 -21.08
CA VAL A 258 -17.63 2.54 -20.81
C VAL A 258 -18.45 1.58 -21.66
N SER A 259 -17.86 0.45 -22.04
CA SER A 259 -18.57 -0.71 -22.56
C SER A 259 -18.39 -1.86 -21.56
N ILE A 260 -19.50 -2.53 -21.19
CA ILE A 260 -19.48 -3.48 -20.09
C ILE A 260 -20.13 -4.79 -20.53
N GLY A 261 -19.46 -5.90 -20.22
CA GLY A 261 -19.99 -7.26 -20.38
C GLY A 261 -20.00 -7.99 -19.07
N ILE A 262 -21.16 -8.52 -18.65
CA ILE A 262 -21.31 -9.26 -17.41
C ILE A 262 -21.86 -10.65 -17.71
N ASN A 263 -21.29 -11.67 -17.08
CA ASN A 263 -21.83 -13.01 -17.11
C ASN A 263 -21.71 -13.69 -15.75
N SER A 264 -22.60 -14.64 -15.48
CA SER A 264 -22.72 -15.34 -14.19
C SER A 264 -22.75 -16.83 -14.39
N GLY A 265 -22.20 -17.58 -13.44
CA GLY A 265 -22.20 -19.04 -13.40
C GLY A 265 -20.90 -19.62 -12.84
N GLU A 266 -20.78 -20.93 -12.95
CA GLU A 266 -19.61 -21.67 -12.46
C GLU A 266 -18.32 -21.23 -13.16
N MET A 267 -17.25 -21.08 -12.37
CA MET A 267 -15.89 -20.81 -12.81
C MET A 267 -14.88 -21.39 -11.82
N VAL A 268 -13.65 -21.56 -12.24
CA VAL A 268 -12.56 -22.05 -11.38
C VAL A 268 -11.78 -20.85 -10.88
N SER A 269 -11.68 -20.71 -9.57
CA SER A 269 -10.84 -19.74 -8.86
C SER A 269 -9.57 -20.42 -8.37
N GLY A 270 -8.42 -19.78 -8.52
CA GLY A 270 -7.16 -20.32 -8.04
C GLY A 270 -5.92 -19.61 -8.57
N ASN A 271 -4.76 -20.11 -8.19
CA ASN A 271 -3.47 -19.58 -8.59
C ASN A 271 -3.07 -20.10 -9.98
N ILE A 272 -3.13 -19.25 -10.98
CA ILE A 272 -2.85 -19.55 -12.37
C ILE A 272 -1.53 -18.89 -12.77
N GLY A 273 -0.60 -19.66 -13.35
CA GLY A 273 0.65 -19.11 -13.84
C GLY A 273 1.81 -20.11 -13.90
N SER A 274 3.03 -19.60 -13.87
CA SER A 274 4.25 -20.40 -13.97
C SER A 274 4.96 -20.51 -12.63
N ARG A 275 5.01 -21.73 -12.09
CA ARG A 275 5.78 -22.03 -10.87
C ARG A 275 7.28 -21.81 -11.07
N SER A 276 7.82 -22.17 -12.24
CA SER A 276 9.24 -22.02 -12.55
C SER A 276 9.68 -20.57 -12.61
N LEU A 277 8.81 -19.66 -13.05
CA LEU A 277 9.06 -18.22 -13.11
C LEU A 277 8.65 -17.49 -11.83
N LYS A 278 8.10 -18.21 -10.82
CA LYS A 278 7.56 -17.63 -9.58
C LYS A 278 6.55 -16.50 -9.84
N ARG A 279 5.76 -16.64 -10.91
CA ARG A 279 4.72 -15.68 -11.28
C ARG A 279 3.39 -16.40 -11.33
N LEU A 280 2.57 -16.15 -10.31
CA LEU A 280 1.23 -16.68 -10.14
C LEU A 280 0.28 -15.50 -9.98
N ASP A 281 -0.85 -15.55 -10.68
CA ASP A 281 -1.96 -14.63 -10.51
C ASP A 281 -3.11 -15.40 -9.87
N TYR A 282 -3.65 -14.93 -8.76
CA TYR A 282 -4.90 -15.47 -8.23
C TYR A 282 -6.04 -14.88 -9.06
N THR A 283 -6.78 -15.75 -9.76
CA THR A 283 -7.75 -15.32 -10.77
C THR A 283 -8.81 -16.36 -10.99
N VAL A 284 -9.86 -15.98 -11.71
CA VAL A 284 -10.91 -16.90 -12.15
C VAL A 284 -10.77 -17.23 -13.62
N ILE A 285 -11.01 -18.50 -13.97
CA ILE A 285 -11.01 -18.99 -15.37
C ILE A 285 -12.25 -19.82 -15.64
N GLY A 286 -12.66 -19.87 -16.90
CA GLY A 286 -13.79 -20.69 -17.34
C GLY A 286 -14.54 -20.11 -18.52
N ASP A 287 -15.54 -20.88 -18.98
CA ASP A 287 -16.41 -20.41 -20.08
C ASP A 287 -17.21 -19.16 -19.68
N THR A 288 -17.62 -19.10 -18.39
CA THR A 288 -18.32 -17.93 -17.82
C THR A 288 -17.51 -16.65 -17.97
N VAL A 289 -16.21 -16.69 -17.68
CA VAL A 289 -15.28 -15.57 -17.80
C VAL A 289 -15.10 -15.15 -19.27
N ASN A 290 -14.88 -16.14 -20.14
CA ASN A 290 -14.71 -15.90 -21.57
C ASN A 290 -15.95 -15.28 -22.23
N VAL A 291 -17.13 -15.65 -21.78
CA VAL A 291 -18.39 -15.08 -22.28
C VAL A 291 -18.54 -13.62 -21.85
N ALA A 292 -18.23 -13.30 -20.59
CA ALA A 292 -18.26 -11.91 -20.11
C ALA A 292 -17.33 -11.00 -20.94
N ALA A 293 -16.10 -11.44 -21.20
CA ALA A 293 -15.16 -10.70 -22.05
C ALA A 293 -15.68 -10.47 -23.49
N ARG A 294 -16.36 -11.48 -24.06
CA ARG A 294 -16.94 -11.35 -25.40
C ARG A 294 -18.18 -10.45 -25.43
N LEU A 295 -18.98 -10.44 -24.38
CA LEU A 295 -20.09 -9.50 -24.23
C LEU A 295 -19.56 -8.08 -24.18
N GLN A 296 -18.51 -7.82 -23.39
CA GLN A 296 -17.86 -6.51 -23.34
C GLN A 296 -17.35 -6.07 -24.73
N THR A 297 -16.63 -6.94 -25.45
CA THR A 297 -16.13 -6.66 -26.79
C THR A 297 -17.25 -6.37 -27.82
N ALA A 298 -18.45 -6.93 -27.60
CA ALA A 298 -19.62 -6.71 -28.46
C ALA A 298 -20.47 -5.50 -28.04
N ALA A 299 -20.22 -4.94 -26.86
CA ALA A 299 -20.96 -3.80 -26.35
C ALA A 299 -20.52 -2.49 -27.04
N ASN A 300 -21.49 -1.69 -27.45
CA ASN A 300 -21.24 -0.30 -27.90
C ASN A 300 -20.98 0.62 -26.71
N PRO A 301 -20.48 1.85 -26.95
CA PRO A 301 -20.31 2.86 -25.91
C PRO A 301 -21.60 3.03 -25.09
N GLY A 302 -21.49 3.03 -23.75
CA GLY A 302 -22.58 3.14 -22.80
C GLY A 302 -23.44 1.88 -22.63
N GLN A 303 -23.16 0.79 -23.35
CA GLN A 303 -23.92 -0.46 -23.21
C GLN A 303 -23.38 -1.37 -22.11
N ILE A 304 -24.32 -2.01 -21.41
CA ILE A 304 -24.07 -3.09 -20.43
C ILE A 304 -24.76 -4.32 -20.95
N LEU A 305 -24.00 -5.33 -21.40
CA LEU A 305 -24.54 -6.54 -22.00
C LEU A 305 -24.47 -7.74 -21.05
N VAL A 306 -25.57 -8.49 -21.02
CA VAL A 306 -25.73 -9.72 -20.22
C VAL A 306 -26.39 -10.81 -21.07
N LEU A 307 -26.28 -12.08 -20.65
CA LEU A 307 -27.04 -13.16 -21.26
C LEU A 307 -28.47 -13.23 -20.72
N GLU A 308 -29.47 -13.45 -21.57
CA GLU A 308 -30.89 -13.66 -21.19
C GLU A 308 -31.03 -14.73 -20.11
N LYS A 309 -30.32 -15.83 -20.19
CA LYS A 309 -30.38 -16.96 -19.22
C LYS A 309 -29.97 -16.58 -17.79
N CYS A 310 -29.24 -15.47 -17.58
CA CYS A 310 -28.75 -15.03 -16.27
C CYS A 310 -29.72 -14.09 -15.55
N VAL A 311 -30.72 -13.52 -16.25
CA VAL A 311 -31.57 -12.45 -15.70
C VAL A 311 -32.85 -12.94 -15.02
N ASP A 312 -33.19 -14.22 -15.10
CA ASP A 312 -34.49 -14.75 -14.63
C ASP A 312 -34.81 -14.41 -13.16
N GLN A 313 -33.79 -14.38 -12.31
CA GLN A 313 -33.93 -14.10 -10.86
C GLN A 313 -33.99 -12.63 -10.52
N ILE A 314 -33.66 -11.72 -11.45
CA ILE A 314 -33.52 -10.30 -11.21
C ILE A 314 -34.37 -9.42 -12.15
N LYS A 315 -35.27 -10.03 -12.91
CA LYS A 315 -36.13 -9.33 -13.88
C LYS A 315 -37.01 -8.24 -13.25
N ASP A 316 -37.38 -8.40 -11.99
CA ASP A 316 -38.22 -7.45 -11.28
C ASP A 316 -37.41 -6.23 -10.78
N SER A 317 -36.09 -6.41 -10.63
CA SER A 317 -35.20 -5.34 -10.10
C SER A 317 -34.62 -4.42 -11.18
N PHE A 318 -34.61 -4.87 -12.44
CA PHE A 318 -33.97 -4.14 -13.54
C PHE A 318 -34.81 -4.19 -14.83
N THR A 319 -34.71 -3.14 -15.62
CA THR A 319 -35.25 -3.10 -16.98
C THR A 319 -34.19 -3.52 -17.99
N PHE A 320 -34.61 -4.38 -18.95
CA PHE A 320 -33.76 -4.92 -19.99
C PHE A 320 -34.34 -4.68 -21.37
N SER A 321 -33.48 -4.31 -22.32
CA SER A 321 -33.79 -4.25 -23.76
C SER A 321 -33.18 -5.45 -24.49
N THR A 322 -33.93 -6.05 -25.39
CA THR A 322 -33.45 -7.17 -26.20
C THR A 322 -32.53 -6.68 -27.31
N ILE A 323 -31.29 -7.16 -27.30
CA ILE A 323 -30.33 -6.95 -28.41
C ILE A 323 -30.55 -7.99 -29.52
N GLY A 324 -30.89 -9.21 -29.14
CA GLY A 324 -31.12 -10.30 -30.04
C GLY A 324 -30.13 -11.47 -29.90
N GLU A 325 -30.06 -12.31 -30.93
CA GLU A 325 -29.13 -13.44 -30.93
C GLU A 325 -27.75 -13.00 -31.45
N MET A 326 -26.72 -13.26 -30.65
CA MET A 326 -25.33 -12.95 -31.01
C MET A 326 -24.50 -14.22 -31.15
N LYS A 327 -23.73 -14.34 -32.23
CA LYS A 327 -22.75 -15.41 -32.42
C LYS A 327 -21.43 -14.98 -31.75
N LEU A 328 -21.22 -15.40 -30.52
CA LEU A 328 -19.95 -15.16 -29.82
C LEU A 328 -18.85 -16.08 -30.35
N LYS A 329 -17.62 -15.55 -30.46
CA LYS A 329 -16.45 -16.31 -30.95
C LYS A 329 -16.29 -17.62 -30.15
N ASN A 330 -16.09 -18.76 -30.85
CA ASN A 330 -15.95 -20.11 -30.27
C ASN A 330 -17.18 -20.62 -29.48
N LYS A 331 -18.37 -20.08 -29.72
CA LYS A 331 -19.65 -20.72 -29.30
C LYS A 331 -20.29 -21.44 -30.48
N ALA A 332 -20.76 -22.67 -30.25
CA ALA A 332 -21.38 -23.48 -31.27
C ALA A 332 -22.72 -22.90 -31.75
N HIS A 333 -23.47 -22.28 -30.81
CA HIS A 333 -24.79 -21.73 -31.09
C HIS A 333 -24.84 -20.25 -30.71
N PRO A 334 -25.64 -19.43 -31.40
CA PRO A 334 -25.95 -18.07 -31.00
C PRO A 334 -26.53 -18.05 -29.59
N VAL A 335 -26.24 -16.97 -28.85
CA VAL A 335 -26.78 -16.74 -27.50
C VAL A 335 -27.63 -15.48 -27.51
N LYS A 336 -28.70 -15.48 -26.73
CA LYS A 336 -29.55 -14.33 -26.58
C LYS A 336 -28.96 -13.35 -25.59
N VAL A 337 -28.81 -12.12 -26.03
CA VAL A 337 -28.15 -11.03 -25.32
C VAL A 337 -29.16 -9.93 -25.02
N LEU A 338 -29.12 -9.43 -23.81
CA LEU A 338 -29.89 -8.30 -23.34
C LEU A 338 -28.96 -7.16 -22.96
N GLN A 339 -29.44 -5.94 -23.10
CA GLN A 339 -28.85 -4.74 -22.54
C GLN A 339 -29.53 -4.42 -21.22
N VAL A 340 -28.77 -4.05 -20.21
CA VAL A 340 -29.28 -3.51 -18.95
C VAL A 340 -29.49 -2.01 -19.12
N ASP A 341 -30.74 -1.56 -18.93
CA ASP A 341 -31.11 -0.16 -19.14
C ASP A 341 -31.03 0.64 -17.82
N HIS A 342 -31.78 0.26 -16.79
CA HIS A 342 -31.83 0.93 -15.50
C HIS A 342 -32.39 0.02 -14.39
N ILE A 343 -32.24 0.49 -13.15
CA ILE A 343 -32.85 -0.11 -11.96
C ILE A 343 -34.35 0.29 -11.93
N ASN A 344 -35.23 -0.67 -11.64
CA ASN A 344 -36.62 -0.39 -11.39
C ASN A 344 -36.80 0.27 -10.00
N ASN A 345 -37.57 1.32 -9.93
CA ASN A 345 -37.87 2.04 -8.69
C ASN A 345 -38.90 1.26 -7.85
#